data_595c5f60f8efeff982fc96e28471c13f
#
_entry.id   595c5f60f8efeff982fc96e28471c13f
#
_cell.length_a   1.000
_cell.length_b   1.000
_cell.length_c   1.000
_cell.angle_alpha   90.00
_cell.angle_beta   90.00
_cell.angle_gamma   90.00
#
_symmetry.space_group_name_H-M   'P 1'
#
loop_
_entity.id
_entity.type
_entity.pdbx_description
1 polymer ?
#
loop_
_entity_poly.entity_id
_entity_poly.type
_entity_poly.pdbx_seq_one_letter_code
_entity_poly.pdbx_strand_id
1 'polypeptide(L)' 'MSFGKSDAVTILSKSTYLADAAATAVANRLKSTDDLEETIEYAQSIKGVTGVVAVIGNKIGAWGQVELVEWNS' A
#
# COMPACT_ATOMS: atom_id res chain seq x y z
N MET A 1 2.82 14.83 3.45
CA MET A 1 2.03 14.29 2.37
C MET A 1 0.57 14.33 2.73
N SER A 2 -0.25 14.84 1.87
CA SER A 2 -1.64 14.98 2.25
C SER A 2 -2.51 14.17 1.32
N PHE A 3 -3.43 13.46 1.92
CA PHE A 3 -4.36 12.65 1.18
C PHE A 3 -5.74 13.22 1.38
N GLY A 4 -6.56 13.05 0.39
CA GLY A 4 -7.86 13.68 0.42
C GLY A 4 -8.83 13.10 1.39
N LYS A 5 -8.64 11.89 1.89
CA LYS A 5 -9.64 11.26 2.74
C LYS A 5 -9.06 10.24 3.64
N SER A 6 -8.06 10.47 4.30
CA SER A 6 -7.48 9.47 5.18
C SER A 6 -6.95 8.24 4.45
N ASP A 7 -6.82 8.34 3.15
CA ASP A 7 -6.28 7.21 2.39
C ASP A 7 -4.77 7.31 2.40
N ALA A 8 -4.12 6.17 2.52
CA ALA A 8 -2.67 6.12 2.48
C ALA A 8 -2.24 4.80 1.87
N VAL A 9 -1.22 4.87 1.02
CA VAL A 9 -0.66 3.67 0.41
C VAL A 9 0.85 3.75 0.55
N THR A 10 1.43 2.70 1.08
CA THR A 10 2.89 2.61 1.20
C THR A 10 3.34 1.36 0.45
N ILE A 11 4.31 1.54 -0.42
CA ILE A 11 4.86 0.44 -1.20
C ILE A 11 6.31 0.22 -0.80
N LEU A 12 6.65 -1.03 -0.59
CA LEU A 12 8.03 -1.41 -0.33
C LEU A 12 8.56 -2.13 -1.56
N SER A 13 9.70 -1.69 -2.04
CA SER A 13 10.35 -2.36 -3.16
C SER A 13 11.83 -2.10 -3.06
N LYS A 14 12.60 -2.83 -3.85
CA LYS A 14 14.04 -2.65 -3.88
C LYS A 14 14.43 -1.37 -4.59
N SER A 15 13.53 -0.80 -5.33
CA SER A 15 13.79 0.42 -6.08
C SER A 15 12.85 1.51 -5.63
N THR A 16 13.39 2.63 -5.21
CA THR A 16 12.59 3.79 -4.81
C THR A 16 11.73 4.25 -5.97
N TYR A 17 12.29 4.17 -7.14
CA TYR A 17 11.63 4.57 -8.36
C TYR A 17 10.39 3.73 -8.59
N LEU A 18 10.53 2.41 -8.44
CA LEU A 18 9.42 1.50 -8.61
C LEU A 18 8.39 1.71 -7.51
N ALA A 19 8.84 1.92 -6.28
CA ALA A 19 7.93 2.13 -5.17
C ALA A 19 7.05 3.33 -5.42
N ASP A 20 7.62 4.39 -5.95
CA ASP A 20 6.89 5.61 -6.24
C ASP A 20 5.84 5.37 -7.31
N ALA A 21 6.25 4.73 -8.39
CA ALA A 21 5.34 4.46 -9.49
C ALA A 21 4.23 3.52 -9.07
N ALA A 22 4.59 2.49 -8.32
CA ALA A 22 3.59 1.52 -7.86
C ALA A 22 2.61 2.14 -6.89
N ALA A 23 3.10 3.00 -6.00
CA ALA A 23 2.21 3.66 -5.05
C ALA A 23 1.15 4.48 -5.75
N THR A 24 1.55 5.17 -6.80
CA THR A 24 0.60 5.97 -7.58
C THR A 24 -0.45 5.07 -8.24
N ALA A 25 0.01 3.98 -8.85
CA ALA A 25 -0.90 3.08 -9.55
C ALA A 25 -1.85 2.41 -8.57
N VAL A 26 -1.34 2.00 -7.42
CA VAL A 26 -2.15 1.34 -6.42
C VAL A 26 -3.16 2.31 -5.83
N ALA A 27 -2.72 3.52 -5.54
CA ALA A 27 -3.61 4.52 -4.96
C ALA A 27 -4.76 4.85 -5.91
N ASN A 28 -4.49 4.85 -7.21
CA ASN A 28 -5.54 5.14 -8.18
C ASN A 28 -6.62 4.06 -8.22
N ARG A 29 -6.30 2.87 -7.79
CA ARG A 29 -7.26 1.78 -7.76
C ARG A 29 -8.04 1.71 -6.47
N LEU A 30 -7.53 2.33 -5.42
CA LEU A 30 -8.15 2.24 -4.11
C LEU A 30 -9.18 3.36 -3.97
N LYS A 31 -10.43 3.05 -4.27
CA LYS A 31 -11.47 4.05 -4.27
C LYS A 31 -12.49 3.86 -3.17
N SER A 32 -12.60 2.65 -2.65
CA SER A 32 -13.52 2.38 -1.56
C SER A 32 -12.95 1.24 -0.73
N THR A 33 -13.56 1.01 0.42
CA THR A 33 -13.08 -0.06 1.30
C THR A 33 -13.23 -1.42 0.65
N ASP A 34 -14.20 -1.56 -0.26
CA ASP A 34 -14.39 -2.82 -0.96
C ASP A 34 -13.26 -3.12 -1.92
N ASP A 35 -12.54 -2.09 -2.35
CA ASP A 35 -11.45 -2.28 -3.29
C ASP A 35 -10.15 -2.65 -2.62
N LEU A 36 -10.14 -2.69 -1.29
CA LEU A 36 -8.89 -2.85 -0.57
C LEU A 36 -8.20 -4.16 -0.91
N GLU A 37 -8.95 -5.26 -0.89
CA GLU A 37 -8.37 -6.57 -1.18
C GLU A 37 -7.86 -6.65 -2.61
N GLU A 38 -8.65 -6.19 -3.55
CA GLU A 38 -8.23 -6.19 -4.94
C GLU A 38 -7.00 -5.33 -5.15
N THR A 39 -6.97 -4.21 -4.45
CA THR A 39 -5.85 -3.29 -4.57
C THR A 39 -4.57 -3.93 -4.05
N ILE A 40 -4.68 -4.65 -2.93
CA ILE A 40 -3.52 -5.34 -2.38
C ILE A 40 -3.05 -6.42 -3.35
N GLU A 41 -3.99 -7.17 -3.94
CA GLU A 41 -3.64 -8.19 -4.91
C GLU A 41 -2.97 -7.58 -6.13
N TYR A 42 -3.46 -6.45 -6.56
CA TYR A 42 -2.86 -5.78 -7.70
C TYR A 42 -1.41 -5.40 -7.38
N ALA A 43 -1.18 -4.88 -6.19
CA ALA A 43 0.17 -4.51 -5.80
C ALA A 43 1.09 -5.73 -5.76
N GLN A 44 0.56 -6.87 -5.32
CA GLN A 44 1.34 -8.10 -5.31
C GLN A 44 1.79 -8.51 -6.69
N SER A 45 1.00 -8.17 -7.70
CA SER A 45 1.31 -8.59 -9.06
C SER A 45 2.40 -7.75 -9.70
N ILE A 46 2.77 -6.65 -9.08
CA ILE A 46 3.79 -5.78 -9.65
C ILE A 46 5.16 -6.35 -9.33
N LYS A 47 5.89 -6.65 -10.39
CA LYS A 47 7.20 -7.25 -10.20
C LYS A 47 8.13 -6.26 -9.51
N GLY A 48 8.83 -6.74 -8.49
CA GLY A 48 9.75 -5.89 -7.75
C GLY A 48 9.19 -5.30 -6.47
N VAL A 49 7.88 -5.37 -6.30
CA VAL A 49 7.25 -4.92 -5.07
C VAL A 49 7.39 -6.02 -4.03
N THR A 50 7.92 -5.67 -2.88
CA THR A 50 8.14 -6.64 -1.81
C THR A 50 7.13 -6.52 -0.69
N GLY A 51 6.39 -5.42 -0.65
CA GLY A 51 5.36 -5.27 0.37
C GLY A 51 4.47 -4.10 0.06
N VAL A 52 3.29 -4.09 0.65
CA VAL A 52 2.34 -3.01 0.46
C VAL A 52 1.50 -2.88 1.71
N VAL A 53 1.22 -1.63 2.08
CA VAL A 53 0.28 -1.32 3.14
C VAL A 53 -0.66 -0.27 2.59
N ALA A 54 -1.94 -0.51 2.74
CA ALA A 54 -2.93 0.45 2.25
C ALA A 54 -3.97 0.68 3.35
N VAL A 55 -4.33 1.93 3.51
CA VAL A 55 -5.32 2.33 4.52
C VAL A 55 -6.39 3.14 3.84
N ILE A 56 -7.63 2.77 4.08
CA ILE A 56 -8.75 3.55 3.58
C ILE A 56 -9.83 3.55 4.64
N GLY A 57 -10.23 4.73 5.06
CA GLY A 57 -11.21 4.84 6.11
C GLY A 57 -10.73 4.16 7.38
N ASN A 58 -11.50 3.21 7.86
CA ASN A 58 -11.13 2.46 9.05
C ASN A 58 -10.46 1.14 8.74
N LYS A 59 -10.20 0.86 7.48
CA LYS A 59 -9.68 -0.43 7.09
C LYS A 59 -8.24 -0.33 6.68
N ILE A 60 -7.48 -1.37 6.98
CA ILE A 60 -6.09 -1.42 6.65
C ILE A 60 -5.78 -2.80 6.07
N GLY A 61 -5.00 -2.80 5.00
CA GLY A 61 -4.54 -4.04 4.40
C GLY A 61 -3.04 -4.02 4.25
N ALA A 62 -2.42 -5.18 4.39
CA ALA A 62 -0.97 -5.25 4.28
C ALA A 62 -0.58 -6.59 3.71
N TRP A 63 0.53 -6.60 2.98
CA TRP A 63 1.05 -7.82 2.38
C TRP A 63 2.55 -7.71 2.23
N GLY A 64 3.21 -8.83 2.33
CA GLY A 64 4.62 -8.91 2.01
C GLY A 64 5.51 -8.74 3.21
N GLN A 65 6.72 -8.29 2.97
CA GLN A 65 7.71 -8.15 4.01
C GLN A 65 7.54 -6.85 4.75
N VAL A 66 6.39 -6.69 5.35
CA VAL A 66 6.13 -5.52 6.15
C VAL A 66 6.48 -5.87 7.58
N GLU A 67 7.49 -5.21 8.10
CA GLU A 67 7.83 -5.42 9.48
C GLU A 67 7.08 -4.44 10.32
N LEU A 68 6.13 -4.94 11.04
CA LEU A 68 5.45 -4.11 12.00
C LEU A 68 6.26 -4.15 13.27
N VAL A 69 7.11 -3.17 13.40
CA VAL A 69 7.92 -3.08 14.60
C VAL A 69 7.05 -2.59 15.71
N GLU A 70 6.92 -3.42 16.71
CA GLU A 70 6.19 -3.02 17.86
C GLU A 70 6.99 -2.01 18.62
N TRP A 71 6.43 -0.89 18.84
CA TRP A 71 7.08 0.13 19.65
C TRP A 71 6.94 -0.27 21.08
N ASN A 72 7.93 -0.95 21.50
CA ASN A 72 7.91 -1.36 22.82
C ASN A 72 8.74 -0.45 23.61
N SER A 73 8.22 0.40 24.21
CA SER A 73 9.06 1.31 25.00
C SER A 73 9.27 0.81 26.38
#